data_556950fd1679e6a9d9988eb9b26ca5e0
#
_entry.id   556950fd1679e6a9d9988eb9b26ca5e0
#
_cell.length_a   1.000
_cell.length_b   1.000
_cell.length_c   1.000
_cell.angle_alpha   90.00
_cell.angle_beta   90.00
_cell.angle_gamma   90.00
#
_symmetry.space_group_name_H-M   'P 1'
#
loop_
_entity.id
_entity.type
_entity.pdbx_description
1 polymer ?
#
loop_
_entity_poly.entity_id
_entity_poly.type
_entity_poly.pdbx_seq_one_letter_code
_entity_poly.pdbx_strand_id
1 'polypeptide(L)'
;MKKPFACLLIAASAAFAGCNNSSTPGGPGATNNKADNRPVVGRAEDTFTLDPPHLATKVKQGESKAVSIGIKRGKNFDQDVTLKFSDLPMGVTLDPASPVIRHGDTEAKCMLKAADDAALGDFAVKVTGHPTKGGDASNEFRITVDKK
;
A
#
# COMPACT_ATOMS: atom_id res chain seq x y z
N MET A 1 43.91 -14.73 -46.45
CA MET A 1 45.16 -15.41 -46.13
C MET A 1 45.08 -15.92 -44.69
N LYS A 2 45.02 -17.24 -44.57
CA LYS A 2 45.69 -18.13 -43.63
C LYS A 2 45.55 -17.79 -42.15
N LYS A 3 44.59 -18.51 -41.42
CA LYS A 3 44.82 -19.84 -40.75
C LYS A 3 45.66 -19.76 -39.47
N PRO A 4 45.47 -20.78 -38.67
CA PRO A 4 44.70 -21.07 -37.46
C PRO A 4 45.64 -21.54 -36.31
N PHE A 5 45.19 -21.73 -35.13
CA PHE A 5 45.70 -22.70 -34.16
C PHE A 5 44.64 -22.82 -33.07
N ALA A 6 43.90 -23.82 -32.95
CA ALA A 6 44.14 -25.21 -32.57
C ALA A 6 44.50 -25.39 -31.08
N CYS A 7 43.60 -26.10 -30.43
CA CYS A 7 43.72 -27.01 -29.30
C CYS A 7 44.21 -26.49 -27.93
N LEU A 8 43.39 -26.66 -26.92
CA LEU A 8 43.63 -27.75 -25.95
C LEU A 8 42.41 -27.96 -25.05
N LEU A 9 41.91 -29.18 -25.09
CA LEU A 9 41.00 -29.78 -24.16
C LEU A 9 41.69 -29.94 -22.79
N ILE A 10 41.02 -29.47 -21.72
CA ILE A 10 41.20 -30.10 -20.41
C ILE A 10 39.80 -30.22 -19.78
N ALA A 11 39.34 -31.43 -19.72
CA ALA A 11 38.23 -31.87 -18.92
C ALA A 11 38.68 -31.89 -17.44
N ALA A 12 37.91 -31.25 -16.59
CA ALA A 12 37.93 -31.52 -15.15
C ALA A 12 36.50 -31.48 -14.63
N SER A 13 35.96 -32.65 -14.55
CA SER A 13 34.77 -32.98 -13.81
C SER A 13 34.98 -32.76 -12.31
N ALA A 14 34.22 -31.88 -11.70
CA ALA A 14 33.99 -31.89 -10.27
C ALA A 14 32.52 -31.71 -10.01
N ALA A 15 31.83 -32.80 -9.81
CA ALA A 15 30.50 -32.88 -9.23
C ALA A 15 30.60 -32.43 -7.77
N PHE A 16 29.96 -31.33 -7.45
CA PHE A 16 29.54 -31.06 -6.09
C PHE A 16 28.01 -30.97 -6.07
N ALA A 17 27.43 -32.12 -5.84
CA ALA A 17 26.10 -32.23 -5.29
C ALA A 17 26.18 -31.72 -3.85
N GLY A 18 25.77 -30.51 -3.63
CA GLY A 18 25.58 -29.93 -2.32
C GLY A 18 24.14 -29.47 -2.17
N CYS A 19 23.20 -30.40 -2.14
CA CYS A 19 21.89 -30.17 -1.58
C CYS A 19 22.07 -29.96 -0.08
N ASN A 20 22.29 -28.72 0.34
CA ASN A 20 22.11 -28.38 1.74
C ASN A 20 20.76 -27.70 1.89
N ASN A 21 19.75 -28.53 1.88
CA ASN A 21 18.43 -28.18 2.36
C ASN A 21 18.46 -28.31 3.88
N SER A 22 19.14 -27.42 4.55
CA SER A 22 19.01 -27.28 6.00
C SER A 22 17.73 -26.52 6.28
N SER A 23 16.64 -27.24 6.28
CA SER A 23 15.46 -26.83 7.01
C SER A 23 15.80 -26.89 8.49
N THR A 24 16.30 -25.78 9.01
CA THR A 24 16.34 -25.57 10.46
C THR A 24 14.90 -25.46 10.92
N PRO A 25 14.42 -26.33 11.81
CA PRO A 25 13.15 -26.09 12.45
C PRO A 25 13.34 -24.84 13.32
N GLY A 26 12.84 -23.72 12.83
CA GLY A 26 12.82 -22.49 13.58
C GLY A 26 11.94 -22.71 14.81
N GLY A 27 12.51 -22.53 15.99
CA GLY A 27 11.75 -22.43 17.20
C GLY A 27 10.75 -21.25 17.13
N PRO A 28 9.77 -21.19 18.04
CA PRO A 28 8.77 -20.12 18.04
C PRO A 28 9.46 -18.76 18.19
N GLY A 29 9.53 -17.99 17.11
CA GLY A 29 10.17 -16.68 17.09
C GLY A 29 10.99 -16.32 15.84
N ALA A 30 11.21 -17.23 14.90
CA ALA A 30 11.89 -16.90 13.66
C ALA A 30 10.93 -16.21 12.68
N THR A 31 10.85 -14.90 12.76
CA THR A 31 10.23 -14.08 11.75
C THR A 31 11.22 -13.89 10.60
N ASN A 32 10.95 -14.47 9.46
CA ASN A 32 11.64 -14.12 8.22
C ASN A 32 11.25 -12.68 7.86
N ASN A 33 12.08 -11.74 8.27
CA ASN A 33 11.98 -10.34 7.87
C ASN A 33 12.42 -10.19 6.41
N LYS A 34 11.59 -10.65 5.49
CA LYS A 34 11.51 -10.01 4.19
C LYS A 34 10.59 -8.82 4.42
N ALA A 35 11.11 -7.63 4.21
CA ALA A 35 10.41 -6.38 4.44
C ALA A 35 9.13 -6.29 3.59
N ASP A 36 8.12 -6.98 4.04
CA ASP A 36 6.74 -6.71 3.74
C ASP A 36 6.29 -5.82 4.90
N ASN A 37 6.20 -4.54 4.66
CA ASN A 37 5.85 -3.52 5.63
C ASN A 37 4.35 -3.61 6.00
N ARG A 38 3.85 -4.83 6.08
CA ARG A 38 2.50 -5.15 6.55
C ARG A 38 2.62 -5.60 7.99
N PRO A 39 2.02 -4.88 8.92
CA PRO A 39 1.84 -5.42 10.26
C PRO A 39 0.98 -6.69 10.14
N VAL A 40 1.63 -7.86 10.22
CA VAL A 40 0.93 -9.14 10.30
C VAL A 40 0.35 -9.23 11.69
N VAL A 41 -0.83 -8.69 11.89
CA VAL A 41 -1.59 -8.88 13.12
C VAL A 41 -2.98 -9.37 12.75
N GLY A 42 -3.18 -10.66 12.84
CA GLY A 42 -4.46 -11.29 12.66
C GLY A 42 -4.55 -12.21 11.44
N ARG A 43 -5.49 -13.13 11.48
CA ARG A 43 -5.86 -13.94 10.32
C ARG A 43 -6.46 -13.02 9.25
N ALA A 44 -6.21 -13.31 7.99
CA ALA A 44 -6.77 -12.53 6.87
C ALA A 44 -8.31 -12.38 6.94
N GLU A 45 -8.96 -13.34 7.60
CA GLU A 45 -10.41 -13.34 7.83
C GLU A 45 -10.88 -12.31 8.88
N ASP A 46 -9.99 -11.90 9.77
CA ASP A 46 -10.28 -10.96 10.87
C ASP A 46 -9.74 -9.55 10.60
N THR A 47 -9.27 -9.30 9.37
CA THR A 47 -8.65 -8.04 8.97
C THR A 47 -9.44 -7.36 7.85
N PHE A 48 -9.01 -6.17 7.49
CA PHE A 48 -9.54 -5.43 6.35
C PHE A 48 -8.42 -4.81 5.53
N THR A 49 -8.73 -4.41 4.31
CA THR A 49 -7.85 -3.60 3.47
C THR A 49 -8.63 -2.39 2.96
N LEU A 50 -7.92 -1.28 2.80
CA LEU A 50 -8.49 -0.07 2.19
C LEU A 50 -8.27 -0.11 0.68
N ASP A 51 -9.26 0.34 -0.06
CA ASP A 51 -9.28 0.39 -1.52
C ASP A 51 -9.53 1.84 -1.98
N PRO A 52 -8.50 2.71 -1.91
CA PRO A 52 -8.61 4.08 -2.38
C PRO A 52 -8.59 4.13 -3.92
N PRO A 53 -8.89 5.30 -4.54
CA PRO A 53 -8.85 5.45 -5.98
C PRO A 53 -7.48 5.04 -6.58
N HIS A 54 -7.50 4.17 -7.58
CA HIS A 54 -6.28 3.73 -8.29
C HIS A 54 -5.74 4.78 -9.26
N LEU A 55 -6.61 5.68 -9.74
CA LEU A 55 -6.25 6.79 -10.62
C LEU A 55 -6.04 8.05 -9.78
N ALA A 56 -5.11 8.90 -10.23
CA ALA A 56 -4.92 10.19 -9.60
C ALA A 56 -6.20 11.02 -9.63
N THR A 57 -6.61 11.52 -8.46
CA THR A 57 -7.75 12.44 -8.34
C THR A 57 -7.27 13.84 -8.70
N LYS A 58 -7.71 14.34 -9.84
CA LYS A 58 -7.38 15.69 -10.30
C LYS A 58 -8.36 16.69 -9.71
N VAL A 59 -7.84 17.77 -9.15
CA VAL A 59 -8.61 18.91 -8.62
C VAL A 59 -7.88 20.19 -8.98
N LYS A 60 -8.60 21.26 -9.31
CA LYS A 60 -7.99 22.56 -9.53
C LYS A 60 -8.01 23.40 -8.26
N GLN A 61 -7.11 24.38 -8.21
CA GLN A 61 -7.13 25.39 -7.15
C GLN A 61 -8.51 26.03 -7.06
N GLY A 62 -9.05 26.16 -5.84
CA GLY A 62 -10.39 26.68 -5.56
C GLY A 62 -11.52 25.71 -5.80
N GLU A 63 -11.25 24.48 -6.26
CA GLU A 63 -12.27 23.46 -6.52
C GLU A 63 -12.35 22.42 -5.40
N SER A 64 -13.49 21.71 -5.42
CA SER A 64 -13.72 20.56 -4.53
C SER A 64 -14.12 19.35 -5.36
N LYS A 65 -13.62 18.17 -4.98
CA LYS A 65 -13.91 16.92 -5.65
C LYS A 65 -14.23 15.80 -4.66
N ALA A 66 -15.26 15.02 -4.98
CA ALA A 66 -15.59 13.84 -4.18
C ALA A 66 -14.55 12.74 -4.36
N VAL A 67 -14.12 12.14 -3.27
CA VAL A 67 -13.24 10.98 -3.20
C VAL A 67 -13.93 9.90 -2.37
N SER A 68 -13.95 8.68 -2.89
CA SER A 68 -14.46 7.51 -2.18
C SER A 68 -13.29 6.61 -1.78
N ILE A 69 -13.27 6.21 -0.52
CA ILE A 69 -12.33 5.22 -0.02
C ILE A 69 -13.11 3.95 0.28
N GLY A 70 -12.86 2.91 -0.50
CA GLY A 70 -13.45 1.60 -0.33
C GLY A 70 -12.80 0.80 0.78
N ILE A 71 -13.49 -0.23 1.25
CA ILE A 71 -13.00 -1.21 2.21
C ILE A 71 -13.31 -2.62 1.73
N LYS A 72 -12.32 -3.49 1.82
CA LYS A 72 -12.48 -4.94 1.65
C LYS A 72 -12.31 -5.59 3.02
N ARG A 73 -13.38 -6.17 3.52
CA ARG A 73 -13.44 -6.80 4.85
C ARG A 73 -13.15 -8.30 4.74
N GLY A 74 -12.40 -8.83 5.66
CA GLY A 74 -12.31 -10.27 5.86
C GLY A 74 -13.64 -10.82 6.38
N LYS A 75 -13.82 -12.13 6.26
CA LYS A 75 -15.09 -12.82 6.52
C LYS A 75 -15.65 -12.56 7.93
N ASN A 76 -14.77 -12.39 8.91
CA ASN A 76 -15.14 -12.19 10.32
C ASN A 76 -14.95 -10.73 10.77
N PHE A 77 -14.55 -9.84 9.85
CA PHE A 77 -14.32 -8.44 10.20
C PHE A 77 -15.62 -7.63 10.06
N ASP A 78 -16.22 -7.32 11.19
CA ASP A 78 -17.47 -6.56 11.27
C ASP A 78 -17.34 -5.39 12.25
N GLN A 79 -16.50 -4.42 11.89
CA GLN A 79 -16.22 -3.27 12.74
C GLN A 79 -16.30 -1.97 11.95
N ASP A 80 -16.60 -0.89 12.68
CA ASP A 80 -16.43 0.47 12.18
C ASP A 80 -14.94 0.77 12.04
N VAL A 81 -14.57 1.46 10.96
CA VAL A 81 -13.21 1.87 10.66
C VAL A 81 -13.15 3.37 10.49
N THR A 82 -12.44 4.04 11.37
CA THR A 82 -12.18 5.48 11.26
C THR A 82 -11.00 5.70 10.32
N LEU A 83 -11.18 6.53 9.29
CA LEU A 83 -10.12 6.88 8.36
C LEU A 83 -9.37 8.12 8.84
N LYS A 84 -8.05 8.09 8.71
CA LYS A 84 -7.16 9.24 8.88
C LYS A 84 -6.33 9.42 7.63
N PHE A 85 -6.11 10.66 7.25
CA PHE A 85 -5.30 11.04 6.10
C PHE A 85 -4.05 11.77 6.57
N SER A 86 -2.92 11.44 5.96
CA SER A 86 -1.64 12.10 6.17
C SER A 86 -1.00 12.45 4.83
N ASP A 87 0.04 13.27 4.88
CA ASP A 87 0.79 13.71 3.70
C ASP A 87 -0.06 14.52 2.69
N LEU A 88 -1.09 15.20 3.20
CA LEU A 88 -1.85 16.16 2.39
C LEU A 88 -0.97 17.37 2.04
N PRO A 89 -0.97 17.81 0.77
CA PRO A 89 -0.23 18.99 0.37
C PRO A 89 -0.84 20.26 1.01
N MET A 90 -0.01 21.30 1.09
CA MET A 90 -0.44 22.59 1.63
C MET A 90 -1.64 23.12 0.83
N GLY A 91 -2.65 23.64 1.55
CA GLY A 91 -3.86 24.18 0.95
C GLY A 91 -4.88 23.12 0.50
N VAL A 92 -4.62 21.83 0.73
CA VAL A 92 -5.57 20.75 0.46
C VAL A 92 -6.13 20.18 1.75
N THR A 93 -7.45 20.04 1.81
CA THR A 93 -8.17 19.51 2.96
C THR A 93 -9.19 18.47 2.54
N LEU A 94 -9.57 17.60 3.46
CA LEU A 94 -10.64 16.61 3.29
C LEU A 94 -11.77 16.90 4.27
N ASP A 95 -13.00 16.79 3.79
CA ASP A 95 -14.21 17.03 4.59
C ASP A 95 -15.19 15.86 4.42
N PRO A 96 -15.50 15.10 5.47
CA PRO A 96 -14.93 15.18 6.81
C PRO A 96 -13.43 14.76 6.85
N ALA A 97 -12.66 15.35 7.77
CA ALA A 97 -11.23 15.06 7.92
C ALA A 97 -10.96 13.63 8.41
N SER A 98 -11.92 13.01 9.08
CA SER A 98 -11.84 11.65 9.59
C SER A 98 -13.18 10.93 9.38
N PRO A 99 -13.52 10.54 8.14
CA PRO A 99 -14.74 9.81 7.88
C PRO A 99 -14.69 8.41 8.50
N VAL A 100 -15.83 7.87 8.83
CA VAL A 100 -15.98 6.52 9.39
C VAL A 100 -16.70 5.64 8.38
N ILE A 101 -16.11 4.50 8.04
CA ILE A 101 -16.78 3.42 7.33
C ILE A 101 -17.43 2.53 8.38
N ARG A 102 -18.74 2.57 8.48
CA ARG A 102 -19.48 1.77 9.46
C ARG A 102 -19.49 0.30 9.07
N HIS A 103 -19.77 -0.55 10.02
CA HIS A 103 -20.03 -1.96 9.74
C HIS A 103 -21.14 -2.07 8.69
N GLY A 104 -20.98 -2.95 7.72
CA GLY A 104 -21.92 -3.08 6.59
C GLY A 104 -21.72 -2.09 5.44
N ASP A 105 -21.04 -0.96 5.64
CA ASP A 105 -20.69 -0.04 4.56
C ASP A 105 -19.47 -0.55 3.77
N THR A 106 -19.46 -0.29 2.47
CA THR A 106 -18.38 -0.70 1.57
C THR A 106 -17.43 0.45 1.24
N GLU A 107 -17.78 1.69 1.52
CA GLU A 107 -16.99 2.88 1.23
C GLU A 107 -17.34 4.04 2.16
N ALA A 108 -16.41 4.96 2.33
CA ALA A 108 -16.69 6.30 2.85
C ALA A 108 -16.41 7.34 1.78
N LYS A 109 -17.27 8.36 1.71
CA LYS A 109 -17.13 9.49 0.80
C LYS A 109 -16.62 10.71 1.57
N CYS A 110 -15.67 11.41 0.99
CA CYS A 110 -15.17 12.69 1.49
C CYS A 110 -15.00 13.67 0.33
N MET A 111 -15.01 14.94 0.65
CA MET A 111 -14.75 16.01 -0.32
C MET A 111 -13.32 16.50 -0.17
N LEU A 112 -12.53 16.29 -1.20
CA LEU A 112 -11.20 16.89 -1.34
C LEU A 112 -11.40 18.34 -1.76
N LYS A 113 -10.91 19.28 -0.96
CA LYS A 113 -11.00 20.71 -1.22
C LYS A 113 -9.58 21.26 -1.43
N ALA A 114 -9.35 21.91 -2.55
CA ALA A 114 -8.12 22.63 -2.82
C ALA A 114 -8.38 24.14 -2.66
N ALA A 115 -7.60 24.80 -1.84
CA ALA A 115 -7.65 26.25 -1.70
C ALA A 115 -7.11 26.95 -2.96
N ASP A 116 -7.37 28.24 -3.11
CA ASP A 116 -6.88 29.01 -4.26
C ASP A 116 -5.35 29.11 -4.33
N ASP A 117 -4.69 28.91 -3.21
CA ASP A 117 -3.23 28.88 -3.03
C ASP A 117 -2.66 27.49 -2.78
N ALA A 118 -3.45 26.43 -3.05
CA ALA A 118 -3.00 25.06 -2.86
C ALA A 118 -1.74 24.76 -3.69
N ALA A 119 -0.83 23.98 -3.13
CA ALA A 119 0.40 23.58 -3.80
C ALA A 119 0.07 22.79 -5.06
N LEU A 120 0.66 23.20 -6.20
CA LEU A 120 0.48 22.54 -7.49
C LEU A 120 1.37 21.31 -7.62
N GLY A 121 0.88 20.29 -8.31
CA GLY A 121 1.64 19.09 -8.63
C GLY A 121 0.94 17.79 -8.26
N ASP A 122 1.71 16.71 -8.29
CA ASP A 122 1.27 15.37 -7.95
C ASP A 122 1.72 15.00 -6.55
N PHE A 123 0.80 14.53 -5.73
CA PHE A 123 1.05 14.18 -4.34
C PHE A 123 0.51 12.80 -4.02
N ALA A 124 1.25 12.04 -3.21
CA ALA A 124 0.78 10.80 -2.62
C ALA A 124 0.19 11.09 -1.24
N VAL A 125 -1.06 10.74 -1.06
CA VAL A 125 -1.78 10.89 0.20
C VAL A 125 -1.94 9.52 0.83
N LYS A 126 -1.50 9.39 2.07
CA LYS A 126 -1.66 8.15 2.83
C LYS A 126 -3.00 8.16 3.57
N VAL A 127 -3.73 7.07 3.44
CA VAL A 127 -4.96 6.82 4.20
C VAL A 127 -4.72 5.65 5.15
N THR A 128 -5.06 5.82 6.41
CA THR A 128 -4.97 4.79 7.44
C THR A 128 -6.34 4.57 8.05
N GLY A 129 -6.76 3.33 8.08
CA GLY A 129 -8.00 2.89 8.75
C GLY A 129 -7.70 2.36 10.14
N HIS A 130 -8.39 2.92 11.12
CA HIS A 130 -8.32 2.51 12.52
C HIS A 130 -9.63 1.81 12.90
N PRO A 131 -9.64 0.49 13.06
CA PRO A 131 -10.81 -0.24 13.55
C PRO A 131 -10.96 -0.07 15.06
N THR A 132 -12.13 -0.36 15.58
CA THR A 132 -12.37 -0.35 17.04
C THR A 132 -11.51 -1.37 17.77
N LYS A 133 -11.22 -2.51 17.13
CA LYS A 133 -10.35 -3.58 17.64
C LYS A 133 -9.55 -4.15 16.48
N GLY A 134 -8.29 -4.48 16.74
CA GLY A 134 -7.40 -5.07 15.75
C GLY A 134 -6.33 -4.11 15.28
N GLY A 135 -5.65 -4.48 14.21
CA GLY A 135 -4.57 -3.69 13.61
C GLY A 135 -5.07 -2.70 12.58
N ASP A 136 -4.34 -1.62 12.43
CA ASP A 136 -4.58 -0.62 11.40
C ASP A 136 -4.21 -1.15 10.01
N ALA A 137 -4.90 -0.67 8.99
CA ALA A 137 -4.52 -0.88 7.60
C ALA A 137 -4.28 0.48 6.93
N SER A 138 -3.21 0.55 6.15
CA SER A 138 -2.87 1.77 5.41
C SER A 138 -2.76 1.48 3.92
N ASN A 139 -3.11 2.49 3.13
CA ASN A 139 -2.89 2.48 1.69
C ASN A 139 -2.61 3.93 1.23
N GLU A 140 -2.23 4.09 -0.03
CA GLU A 140 -1.93 5.40 -0.61
C GLU A 140 -2.73 5.62 -1.89
N PHE A 141 -3.07 6.87 -2.16
CA PHE A 141 -3.64 7.30 -3.43
C PHE A 141 -3.02 8.62 -3.89
N ARG A 142 -3.14 8.89 -5.17
CA ARG A 142 -2.56 10.08 -5.77
C ARG A 142 -3.61 11.15 -5.98
N ILE A 143 -3.21 12.38 -5.72
CA ILE A 143 -3.95 13.58 -6.08
C ILE A 143 -3.07 14.46 -6.97
N THR A 144 -3.68 15.09 -7.95
CA THR A 144 -3.04 16.09 -8.81
C THR A 144 -3.76 17.41 -8.58
N VAL A 145 -3.02 18.43 -8.18
CA VAL A 145 -3.55 19.79 -8.04
C VAL A 145 -3.08 20.61 -9.24
N ASP A 146 -4.05 21.01 -10.05
CA ASP A 146 -3.82 21.83 -11.24
C ASP A 146 -4.13 23.30 -10.95
N LYS A 147 -3.53 24.18 -11.72
CA LYS A 147 -3.84 25.63 -11.67
C LYS A 147 -5.28 25.85 -12.15
N LYS A 148 -5.93 26.83 -11.53
CA LYS A 148 -7.24 27.34 -11.91
C LYS A 148 -7.29 27.89 -13.32
#